data_9b4ce10ca7a9914b78b2c721b20f79c2
#
_entry.id   9b4ce10ca7a9914b78b2c721b20f79c2
#
_cell.length_a   1.000
_cell.length_b   1.000
_cell.length_c   1.000
_cell.angle_alpha   90.00
_cell.angle_beta   90.00
_cell.angle_gamma   90.00
#
_symmetry.space_group_name_H-M   'P 1'
#
loop_
_entity.id
_entity.type
_entity.pdbx_description
1 polymer ?
#
loop_
_entity_poly.entity_id
_entity_poly.type
_entity_poly.pdbx_seq_one_letter_code
_entity_poly.pdbx_strand_id
1 'polypeptide(L)'
;MSGRDVTSKEARYEQLVECRKTCSLCSALENPSRCERGRYDSRHIGPWSQWQGHLNAELMVVGQDWGDTNYFIKNQGREAQRNPTNNMLRELLGSIGIDVDSPHDCSSDGQVFLTNAILCLKRNGGLQGNVKKEWFSNCGRAFLRPLIEIVQPKVTVCLGERAWRSVTAAFDQPTGRFRDSVENPRGVQIMDGGVAMAVYHCGARILNTHRRREQQFLDWHRIGNVLGHRLRT
;
A
#
# COMPACT_ATOMS: atom_id res chain seq x y z
N MET A 1 5.63 -36.83 15.78
CA MET A 1 6.12 -35.42 15.79
C MET A 1 6.00 -34.91 14.37
N SER A 2 4.90 -34.22 14.07
CA SER A 2 4.61 -33.72 12.73
C SER A 2 5.46 -32.46 12.49
N GLY A 3 6.45 -32.55 11.60
CA GLY A 3 7.18 -31.39 11.09
C GLY A 3 6.17 -30.52 10.36
N ARG A 4 5.85 -29.34 10.91
CA ARG A 4 5.17 -28.30 10.14
C ARG A 4 6.12 -27.92 9.02
N ASP A 5 5.71 -28.23 7.80
CA ASP A 5 6.35 -27.75 6.57
C ASP A 5 6.26 -26.21 6.61
N VAL A 6 7.34 -25.55 7.02
CA VAL A 6 7.40 -24.08 7.09
C VAL A 6 7.62 -23.62 5.66
N THR A 7 6.52 -23.47 4.93
CA THR A 7 6.54 -22.87 3.59
C THR A 7 7.25 -21.51 3.69
N SER A 8 8.26 -21.27 2.85
CA SER A 8 9.05 -20.04 2.88
C SER A 8 8.16 -18.79 2.66
N LYS A 9 8.64 -17.63 3.12
CA LYS A 9 7.95 -16.34 2.94
C LYS A 9 7.68 -16.08 1.45
N GLU A 10 8.64 -16.41 0.60
CA GLU A 10 8.56 -16.29 -0.85
C GLU A 10 7.47 -17.21 -1.44
N ALA A 11 7.44 -18.46 -1.08
CA ALA A 11 6.44 -19.41 -1.58
C ALA A 11 5.01 -19.01 -1.13
N ARG A 12 4.83 -18.51 0.10
CA ARG A 12 3.55 -17.98 0.57
C ARG A 12 3.14 -16.76 -0.23
N TYR A 13 4.09 -15.89 -0.55
CA TYR A 13 3.84 -14.69 -1.35
C TYR A 13 3.47 -15.05 -2.79
N GLU A 14 4.18 -15.96 -3.44
CA GLU A 14 3.87 -16.44 -4.78
C GLU A 14 2.47 -17.06 -4.85
N GLN A 15 2.09 -17.86 -3.87
CA GLN A 15 0.75 -18.42 -3.77
C GLN A 15 -0.31 -17.31 -3.64
N LEU A 16 -0.05 -16.28 -2.82
CA LEU A 16 -0.95 -15.13 -2.68
C LEU A 16 -1.12 -14.36 -4.00
N VAL A 17 -0.04 -14.19 -4.76
CA VAL A 17 -0.06 -13.57 -6.09
C VAL A 17 -0.92 -14.37 -7.07
N GLU A 18 -0.78 -15.70 -7.12
CA GLU A 18 -1.59 -16.55 -7.99
C GLU A 18 -3.09 -16.50 -7.59
N CYS A 19 -3.39 -16.49 -6.29
CA CYS A 19 -4.76 -16.24 -5.81
C CYS A 19 -5.30 -14.88 -6.28
N ARG A 20 -4.47 -13.82 -6.27
CA ARG A 20 -4.88 -12.50 -6.77
C ARG A 20 -5.17 -12.54 -8.27
N LYS A 21 -4.33 -13.20 -9.08
CA LYS A 21 -4.52 -13.28 -10.53
C LYS A 21 -5.83 -13.95 -10.93
N THR A 22 -6.27 -14.94 -10.17
CA THR A 22 -7.52 -15.68 -10.44
C THR A 22 -8.73 -15.10 -9.73
N CYS A 23 -8.57 -14.10 -8.84
CA CYS A 23 -9.62 -13.53 -8.02
C CYS A 23 -10.77 -12.91 -8.85
N SER A 24 -12.01 -13.21 -8.44
CA SER A 24 -13.26 -12.71 -9.05
C SER A 24 -14.27 -12.19 -8.04
N LEU A 25 -13.85 -11.91 -6.79
CA LEU A 25 -14.75 -11.50 -5.69
C LEU A 25 -15.49 -10.18 -5.95
N CYS A 26 -14.97 -9.32 -6.83
CA CYS A 26 -15.52 -7.99 -7.10
C CYS A 26 -15.89 -7.84 -8.58
N SER A 27 -17.11 -8.23 -8.95
CA SER A 27 -17.58 -8.23 -10.35
C SER A 27 -17.56 -6.84 -11.03
N ALA A 28 -17.66 -5.76 -10.26
CA ALA A 28 -17.64 -4.40 -10.77
C ALA A 28 -16.21 -3.83 -10.99
N LEU A 29 -15.19 -4.57 -10.58
CA LEU A 29 -13.79 -4.23 -10.82
C LEU A 29 -13.19 -5.11 -11.91
N GLU A 30 -12.11 -4.64 -12.51
CA GLU A 30 -11.32 -5.40 -13.46
C GLU A 30 -10.04 -5.90 -12.80
N ASN A 31 -9.82 -7.21 -12.83
CA ASN A 31 -8.57 -7.78 -12.37
C ASN A 31 -7.46 -7.45 -13.38
N PRO A 32 -6.30 -6.94 -12.97
CA PRO A 32 -5.17 -6.68 -13.88
C PRO A 32 -4.82 -7.85 -14.79
N SER A 33 -4.97 -9.10 -14.31
CA SER A 33 -4.71 -10.31 -15.10
C SER A 33 -5.68 -10.53 -16.26
N ARG A 34 -6.84 -9.86 -16.23
CA ARG A 34 -7.86 -9.93 -17.30
C ARG A 34 -7.84 -8.69 -18.18
N CYS A 35 -7.40 -7.57 -17.66
CA CYS A 35 -7.25 -6.32 -18.41
C CYS A 35 -6.26 -6.54 -19.56
N GLU A 36 -6.67 -6.23 -20.80
CA GLU A 36 -5.85 -6.48 -22.00
C GLU A 36 -5.25 -7.91 -22.05
N ARG A 37 -6.04 -8.90 -21.65
CA ARG A 37 -5.61 -10.32 -21.58
C ARG A 37 -4.37 -10.54 -20.72
N GLY A 38 -4.18 -9.72 -19.68
CA GLY A 38 -3.06 -9.79 -18.75
C GLY A 38 -1.74 -9.23 -19.28
N ARG A 39 -1.74 -8.57 -20.44
CA ARG A 39 -0.51 -8.06 -21.10
C ARG A 39 0.35 -7.17 -20.20
N TYR A 40 -0.29 -6.41 -19.33
CA TYR A 40 0.39 -5.44 -18.46
C TYR A 40 0.35 -5.84 -16.99
N ASP A 41 -0.14 -7.05 -16.67
CA ASP A 41 -0.13 -7.53 -15.30
C ASP A 41 1.29 -7.84 -14.83
N SER A 42 1.54 -7.66 -13.55
CA SER A 42 2.83 -7.95 -12.95
C SER A 42 2.89 -9.36 -12.36
N ARG A 43 4.10 -9.83 -12.05
CA ARG A 43 4.35 -11.06 -11.28
C ARG A 43 4.19 -10.85 -9.77
N HIS A 44 3.66 -9.72 -9.36
CA HIS A 44 3.56 -9.29 -7.99
C HIS A 44 2.10 -9.14 -7.54
N ILE A 45 1.89 -8.79 -6.28
CA ILE A 45 0.56 -8.72 -5.68
C ILE A 45 -0.33 -7.66 -6.32
N GLY A 46 0.22 -6.57 -6.80
CA GLY A 46 -0.53 -5.49 -7.40
C GLY A 46 0.32 -4.61 -8.31
N PRO A 47 -0.28 -3.63 -8.97
CA PRO A 47 0.42 -2.77 -9.93
C PRO A 47 1.60 -2.00 -9.33
N TRP A 48 1.46 -1.44 -8.12
CA TRP A 48 2.56 -0.80 -7.41
C TRP A 48 3.71 -1.75 -7.10
N SER A 49 3.46 -3.03 -7.17
CA SER A 49 4.45 -4.04 -6.89
C SER A 49 5.60 -4.10 -7.90
N GLN A 50 5.50 -3.45 -9.04
CA GLN A 50 6.69 -3.17 -9.85
C GLN A 50 7.65 -2.17 -9.20
N TRP A 51 7.19 -1.49 -8.16
CA TRP A 51 7.92 -0.51 -7.34
C TRP A 51 7.94 -0.91 -5.87
N GLN A 52 7.59 -2.17 -5.57
CA GLN A 52 7.19 -2.56 -4.21
C GLN A 52 8.34 -2.70 -3.22
N GLY A 53 9.53 -3.00 -3.66
CA GLY A 53 10.60 -3.36 -2.73
C GLY A 53 10.59 -4.83 -2.29
N HIS A 54 10.94 -5.11 -1.04
CA HIS A 54 11.36 -6.42 -0.57
C HIS A 54 10.40 -7.04 0.46
N LEU A 55 10.26 -8.37 0.49
CA LEU A 55 9.41 -9.07 1.48
C LEU A 55 9.90 -8.96 2.93
N ASN A 56 11.15 -8.54 3.17
CA ASN A 56 11.70 -8.28 4.49
C ASN A 56 11.76 -6.78 4.85
N ALA A 57 10.96 -5.96 4.16
CA ALA A 57 10.89 -4.53 4.43
C ALA A 57 10.35 -4.24 5.85
N GLU A 58 11.01 -3.33 6.56
CA GLU A 58 10.55 -2.87 7.87
C GLU A 58 9.36 -1.92 7.79
N LEU A 59 9.20 -1.26 6.63
CA LEU A 59 8.11 -0.35 6.34
C LEU A 59 7.23 -0.89 5.22
N MET A 60 5.92 -0.95 5.44
CA MET A 60 4.94 -1.16 4.39
C MET A 60 4.10 0.10 4.19
N VAL A 61 3.89 0.51 2.95
CA VAL A 61 2.99 1.61 2.61
C VAL A 61 1.76 1.07 1.89
N VAL A 62 0.58 1.36 2.42
CA VAL A 62 -0.70 0.92 1.87
C VAL A 62 -1.46 2.11 1.32
N GLY A 63 -1.65 2.16 0.00
CA GLY A 63 -2.54 3.12 -0.68
C GLY A 63 -3.98 2.62 -0.73
N GLN A 64 -4.88 3.41 -1.33
CA GLN A 64 -6.28 3.03 -1.48
C GLN A 64 -6.49 2.01 -2.59
N ASP A 65 -6.19 2.40 -3.81
CA ASP A 65 -6.35 1.61 -5.03
C ASP A 65 -5.37 2.12 -6.10
N TRP A 66 -5.21 1.33 -7.16
CA TRP A 66 -4.34 1.68 -8.28
C TRP A 66 -4.94 2.75 -9.22
N GLY A 67 -6.24 2.87 -9.27
CA GLY A 67 -6.93 3.72 -10.23
C GLY A 67 -7.87 2.94 -11.14
N ASP A 68 -7.85 3.23 -12.44
CA ASP A 68 -8.76 2.64 -13.42
C ASP A 68 -8.05 1.94 -14.59
N THR A 69 -8.85 1.22 -15.39
CA THR A 69 -8.36 0.47 -16.56
C THR A 69 -7.70 1.37 -17.58
N ASN A 70 -8.18 2.61 -17.80
CA ASN A 70 -7.63 3.52 -18.80
C ASN A 70 -6.22 3.98 -18.38
N TYR A 71 -6.06 4.34 -17.10
CA TYR A 71 -4.75 4.70 -16.55
C TYR A 71 -3.77 3.53 -16.63
N PHE A 72 -4.23 2.33 -16.26
CA PHE A 72 -3.43 1.11 -16.31
C PHE A 72 -2.93 0.78 -17.73
N ILE A 73 -3.82 0.81 -18.70
CA ILE A 73 -3.49 0.54 -20.11
C ILE A 73 -2.54 1.61 -20.66
N LYS A 74 -2.88 2.89 -20.44
CA LYS A 74 -2.08 4.03 -20.91
C LYS A 74 -0.63 3.96 -20.41
N ASN A 75 -0.43 3.54 -19.16
CA ASN A 75 0.88 3.46 -18.54
C ASN A 75 1.48 2.03 -18.57
N GLN A 76 0.88 1.11 -19.32
CA GLN A 76 1.37 -0.26 -19.51
C GLN A 76 1.61 -1.00 -18.18
N GLY A 77 0.67 -0.87 -17.23
CA GLY A 77 0.75 -1.49 -15.92
C GLY A 77 1.77 -0.85 -14.97
N ARG A 78 2.29 0.32 -15.30
CA ARG A 78 3.25 1.07 -14.48
C ARG A 78 2.66 2.37 -13.97
N GLU A 79 3.27 2.95 -12.96
CA GLU A 79 2.97 4.32 -12.56
C GLU A 79 3.49 5.32 -13.59
N ALA A 80 2.75 6.42 -13.76
CA ALA A 80 3.23 7.50 -14.61
C ALA A 80 4.51 8.11 -14.03
N GLN A 81 5.53 8.29 -14.86
CA GLN A 81 6.86 8.75 -14.47
C GLN A 81 6.86 10.07 -13.66
N ARG A 82 5.92 10.97 -13.98
CA ARG A 82 5.79 12.29 -13.31
C ARG A 82 4.52 12.39 -12.47
N ASN A 83 4.13 11.31 -11.78
CA ASN A 83 2.98 11.36 -10.88
C ASN A 83 3.33 12.22 -9.64
N PRO A 84 2.64 13.37 -9.41
CA PRO A 84 2.95 14.26 -8.29
C PRO A 84 2.79 13.59 -6.93
N THR A 85 1.84 12.66 -6.81
CA THR A 85 1.64 11.89 -5.58
C THR A 85 2.85 11.02 -5.26
N ASN A 86 3.41 10.34 -6.26
CA ASN A 86 4.57 9.47 -6.08
C ASN A 86 5.83 10.28 -5.82
N ASN A 87 6.00 11.44 -6.47
CA ASN A 87 7.10 12.35 -6.17
C ASN A 87 7.06 12.81 -4.70
N MET A 88 5.89 13.24 -4.23
CA MET A 88 5.71 13.63 -2.83
C MET A 88 5.94 12.46 -1.88
N LEU A 89 5.48 11.25 -2.21
CA LEU A 89 5.73 10.05 -1.40
C LEU A 89 7.23 9.75 -1.28
N ARG A 90 7.99 9.87 -2.38
CA ARG A 90 9.45 9.70 -2.37
C ARG A 90 10.14 10.73 -1.47
N GLU A 91 9.72 11.99 -1.53
CA GLU A 91 10.25 13.02 -0.65
C GLU A 91 9.98 12.74 0.83
N LEU A 92 8.77 12.28 1.14
CA LEU A 92 8.38 11.91 2.50
C LEU A 92 9.17 10.70 3.01
N LEU A 93 9.36 9.66 2.19
CA LEU A 93 10.22 8.52 2.51
C LEU A 93 11.68 8.95 2.69
N GLY A 94 12.20 9.80 1.78
CA GLY A 94 13.54 10.35 1.87
C GLY A 94 13.79 11.13 3.17
N SER A 95 12.78 11.85 3.68
CA SER A 95 12.88 12.60 4.95
C SER A 95 13.11 11.72 6.17
N ILE A 96 12.76 10.45 6.08
CA ILE A 96 12.98 9.44 7.14
C ILE A 96 14.12 8.47 6.79
N GLY A 97 14.96 8.82 5.82
CA GLY A 97 16.14 8.05 5.45
C GLY A 97 15.88 6.84 4.54
N ILE A 98 14.69 6.73 3.95
CA ILE A 98 14.35 5.66 3.00
C ILE A 98 14.37 6.24 1.59
N ASP A 99 15.35 5.86 0.81
CA ASP A 99 15.45 6.25 -0.59
C ASP A 99 14.74 5.22 -1.47
N VAL A 100 13.82 5.70 -2.29
CA VAL A 100 13.06 4.88 -3.24
C VAL A 100 13.26 5.47 -4.63
N ASP A 101 13.75 4.65 -5.54
CA ASP A 101 13.95 5.03 -6.93
C ASP A 101 12.64 5.33 -7.66
N SER A 102 12.75 5.80 -8.89
CA SER A 102 11.59 5.97 -9.76
C SER A 102 10.87 4.63 -9.98
N PRO A 103 9.54 4.61 -10.13
CA PRO A 103 8.80 3.39 -10.49
C PRO A 103 9.29 2.68 -11.77
N HIS A 104 10.15 3.31 -12.52
CA HIS A 104 10.77 2.76 -13.73
C HIS A 104 12.14 2.12 -13.48
N ASP A 105 12.78 2.44 -12.35
CA ASP A 105 14.13 1.99 -12.00
C ASP A 105 14.02 1.05 -10.79
N CYS A 106 13.68 -0.18 -10.99
CA CYS A 106 13.26 -1.17 -9.97
C CYS A 106 14.34 -1.57 -8.94
N SER A 107 15.28 -0.73 -8.59
CA SER A 107 16.29 -0.97 -7.57
C SER A 107 15.89 -0.29 -6.25
N SER A 108 14.92 -0.80 -5.53
CA SER A 108 14.71 -0.39 -4.14
C SER A 108 15.60 -1.22 -3.22
N ASP A 109 16.30 -0.59 -2.30
CA ASP A 109 17.20 -1.24 -1.31
C ASP A 109 16.48 -2.12 -0.28
N GLY A 110 15.27 -2.60 -0.59
CA GLY A 110 14.54 -3.51 0.26
C GLY A 110 13.94 -2.92 1.53
N GLN A 111 14.01 -1.60 1.74
CA GLN A 111 13.57 -0.96 2.98
C GLN A 111 12.05 -0.74 3.05
N VAL A 112 11.37 -0.69 1.92
CA VAL A 112 9.93 -0.44 1.84
C VAL A 112 9.22 -1.47 0.97
N PHE A 113 7.97 -1.79 1.36
CA PHE A 113 7.04 -2.56 0.55
C PHE A 113 5.81 -1.72 0.24
N LEU A 114 5.46 -1.58 -1.04
CA LEU A 114 4.34 -0.76 -1.50
C LEU A 114 3.18 -1.64 -1.97
N THR A 115 1.96 -1.33 -1.52
CA THR A 115 0.74 -2.02 -1.96
C THR A 115 -0.49 -1.12 -1.84
N ASN A 116 -1.65 -1.64 -2.21
CA ASN A 116 -2.94 -0.97 -2.07
C ASN A 116 -3.95 -1.85 -1.31
N ALA A 117 -4.92 -1.21 -0.67
CA ALA A 117 -6.03 -1.89 -0.02
C ALA A 117 -6.97 -2.59 -1.02
N ILE A 118 -7.05 -2.08 -2.27
CA ILE A 118 -7.77 -2.71 -3.39
C ILE A 118 -6.78 -2.98 -4.51
N LEU A 119 -6.70 -4.23 -4.96
CA LEU A 119 -5.72 -4.69 -5.95
C LEU A 119 -6.26 -4.75 -7.39
N CYS A 120 -7.56 -4.53 -7.56
CA CYS A 120 -8.22 -4.49 -8.86
C CYS A 120 -8.43 -3.06 -9.35
N LEU A 121 -8.66 -2.92 -10.65
CA LEU A 121 -8.84 -1.65 -11.34
C LEU A 121 -10.32 -1.27 -11.39
N LYS A 122 -10.64 0.01 -11.26
CA LYS A 122 -11.97 0.52 -11.55
C LYS A 122 -12.21 0.48 -13.06
N ARG A 123 -13.43 0.09 -13.47
CA ARG A 123 -13.80 0.12 -14.89
C ARG A 123 -14.20 1.53 -15.29
N ASN A 124 -13.88 1.91 -16.54
CA ASN A 124 -14.41 3.10 -17.21
C ASN A 124 -14.15 4.46 -16.54
N GLY A 125 -12.88 4.82 -16.35
CA GLY A 125 -12.48 6.22 -16.34
C GLY A 125 -12.82 7.04 -15.10
N GLY A 126 -12.83 6.44 -13.94
CA GLY A 126 -13.04 7.19 -12.72
C GLY A 126 -11.88 7.08 -11.73
N LEU A 127 -10.75 7.75 -11.97
CA LEU A 127 -9.69 7.85 -10.92
C LEU A 127 -10.26 8.24 -9.54
N GLN A 128 -11.36 8.99 -9.52
CA GLN A 128 -12.08 9.42 -8.33
C GLN A 128 -13.45 8.74 -8.14
N GLY A 129 -13.75 7.67 -8.88
CA GLY A 129 -15.03 6.96 -8.81
C GLY A 129 -15.34 6.45 -7.39
N ASN A 130 -16.63 6.33 -7.09
CA ASN A 130 -17.10 5.77 -5.82
C ASN A 130 -16.53 4.37 -5.61
N VAL A 131 -15.85 4.19 -4.49
CA VAL A 131 -15.29 2.91 -4.07
C VAL A 131 -16.23 2.28 -3.05
N LYS A 132 -16.73 1.07 -3.35
CA LYS A 132 -17.66 0.38 -2.48
C LYS A 132 -16.95 -0.23 -1.28
N LYS A 133 -17.63 -0.22 -0.12
CA LYS A 133 -17.11 -0.77 1.13
C LYS A 133 -16.80 -2.28 1.01
N GLU A 134 -17.61 -3.01 0.26
CA GLU A 134 -17.44 -4.44 0.03
C GLU A 134 -16.08 -4.78 -0.65
N TRP A 135 -15.57 -3.92 -1.52
CA TRP A 135 -14.28 -4.16 -2.19
C TRP A 135 -13.11 -4.13 -1.21
N PHE A 136 -13.16 -3.21 -0.24
CA PHE A 136 -12.16 -3.17 0.83
C PHE A 136 -12.23 -4.41 1.72
N SER A 137 -13.45 -4.86 2.07
CA SER A 137 -13.64 -6.07 2.88
C SER A 137 -13.13 -7.32 2.17
N ASN A 138 -13.43 -7.46 0.87
CA ASN A 138 -12.99 -8.59 0.07
C ASN A 138 -11.46 -8.63 -0.07
N CYS A 139 -10.86 -7.53 -0.52
CA CYS A 139 -9.39 -7.45 -0.64
C CYS A 139 -8.69 -7.49 0.73
N GLY A 140 -9.28 -6.88 1.75
CA GLY A 140 -8.72 -6.86 3.10
C GLY A 140 -8.50 -8.25 3.68
N ARG A 141 -9.52 -9.11 3.58
CA ARG A 141 -9.45 -10.49 4.06
C ARG A 141 -8.63 -11.41 3.16
N ALA A 142 -8.84 -11.31 1.85
CA ALA A 142 -8.21 -12.24 0.91
C ALA A 142 -6.73 -11.94 0.66
N PHE A 143 -6.30 -10.68 0.76
CA PHE A 143 -4.97 -10.28 0.31
C PHE A 143 -4.22 -9.36 1.27
N LEU A 144 -4.84 -8.30 1.80
CA LEU A 144 -4.12 -7.29 2.58
C LEU A 144 -3.60 -7.87 3.90
N ARG A 145 -4.45 -8.54 4.67
CA ARG A 145 -4.04 -9.21 5.91
C ARG A 145 -2.98 -10.29 5.65
N PRO A 146 -3.18 -11.28 4.76
CA PRO A 146 -2.15 -12.27 4.46
C PRO A 146 -0.84 -11.65 3.99
N LEU A 147 -0.87 -10.58 3.20
CA LEU A 147 0.32 -9.89 2.74
C LEU A 147 1.10 -9.25 3.90
N ILE A 148 0.42 -8.54 4.80
CA ILE A 148 1.05 -7.95 5.98
C ILE A 148 1.64 -9.05 6.88
N GLU A 149 0.93 -10.18 7.06
CA GLU A 149 1.41 -11.35 7.81
C GLU A 149 2.61 -12.06 7.13
N ILE A 150 2.77 -11.93 5.81
CA ILE A 150 3.94 -12.44 5.08
C ILE A 150 5.11 -11.48 5.23
N VAL A 151 4.94 -10.20 4.97
CA VAL A 151 6.02 -9.18 5.03
C VAL A 151 6.47 -8.96 6.47
N GLN A 152 5.55 -8.90 7.42
CA GLN A 152 5.79 -8.62 8.83
C GLN A 152 6.54 -7.29 9.07
N PRO A 153 6.04 -6.18 8.53
CA PRO A 153 6.69 -4.89 8.70
C PRO A 153 6.59 -4.41 10.16
N LYS A 154 7.59 -3.68 10.64
CA LYS A 154 7.52 -2.97 11.93
C LYS A 154 6.44 -1.88 11.89
N VAL A 155 6.34 -1.18 10.75
CA VAL A 155 5.33 -0.14 10.55
C VAL A 155 4.59 -0.35 9.24
N THR A 156 3.26 -0.36 9.31
CA THR A 156 2.35 -0.28 8.15
C THR A 156 1.77 1.12 8.07
N VAL A 157 2.24 1.92 7.13
CA VAL A 157 1.72 3.27 6.87
C VAL A 157 0.50 3.22 5.97
N CYS A 158 -0.60 3.82 6.43
CA CYS A 158 -1.86 3.88 5.70
C CYS A 158 -2.04 5.27 5.08
N LEU A 159 -1.96 5.38 3.75
CA LEU A 159 -2.12 6.63 3.01
C LEU A 159 -3.60 7.02 2.88
N GLY A 160 -4.08 7.82 3.81
CA GLY A 160 -5.45 8.32 3.85
C GLY A 160 -6.44 7.41 4.58
N GLU A 161 -7.61 7.96 4.85
CA GLU A 161 -8.62 7.35 5.72
C GLU A 161 -9.09 5.96 5.25
N ARG A 162 -9.23 5.76 3.94
CA ARG A 162 -9.73 4.48 3.41
C ARG A 162 -8.70 3.36 3.55
N ALA A 163 -7.42 3.65 3.32
CA ALA A 163 -6.35 2.69 3.59
C ALA A 163 -6.26 2.36 5.08
N TRP A 164 -6.35 3.38 5.95
CA TRP A 164 -6.41 3.22 7.39
C TRP A 164 -7.54 2.29 7.84
N ARG A 165 -8.78 2.58 7.39
CA ARG A 165 -9.95 1.74 7.70
C ARG A 165 -9.80 0.31 7.20
N SER A 166 -9.16 0.11 6.05
CA SER A 166 -8.94 -1.22 5.47
C SER A 166 -7.94 -2.03 6.28
N VAL A 167 -6.82 -1.44 6.69
CA VAL A 167 -5.82 -2.13 7.49
C VAL A 167 -6.37 -2.45 8.87
N THR A 168 -6.96 -1.47 9.57
CA THR A 168 -7.53 -1.71 10.91
C THR A 168 -8.64 -2.76 10.88
N ALA A 169 -9.55 -2.72 9.89
CA ALA A 169 -10.60 -3.72 9.75
C ALA A 169 -10.05 -5.12 9.41
N ALA A 170 -8.97 -5.21 8.64
CA ALA A 170 -8.34 -6.50 8.33
C ALA A 170 -7.75 -7.19 9.57
N PHE A 171 -7.41 -6.43 10.61
CA PHE A 171 -6.86 -6.92 11.87
C PHE A 171 -7.82 -6.74 13.05
N ASP A 172 -9.12 -6.56 12.79
CA ASP A 172 -10.18 -6.44 13.80
C ASP A 172 -9.92 -5.33 14.85
N GLN A 173 -9.20 -4.27 14.43
CA GLN A 173 -8.87 -3.14 15.28
C GLN A 173 -9.92 -2.02 15.18
N PRO A 174 -10.19 -1.29 16.28
CA PRO A 174 -11.09 -0.14 16.27
C PRO A 174 -10.49 0.98 15.40
N THR A 175 -11.34 1.60 14.57
CA THR A 175 -10.85 2.59 13.58
C THR A 175 -10.76 4.01 14.15
N GLY A 176 -11.62 4.41 15.08
CA GLY A 176 -11.66 5.76 15.63
C GLY A 176 -11.93 6.87 14.59
N ARG A 177 -11.72 8.13 14.98
CA ARG A 177 -11.71 9.26 14.04
C ARG A 177 -10.35 9.32 13.33
N PHE A 178 -10.36 9.48 12.02
CA PHE A 178 -9.13 9.46 11.22
C PHE A 178 -8.10 10.51 11.66
N ARG A 179 -8.55 11.73 11.96
CA ARG A 179 -7.66 12.79 12.45
C ARG A 179 -6.93 12.39 13.73
N ASP A 180 -7.67 11.82 14.70
CA ASP A 180 -7.09 11.40 15.98
C ASP A 180 -6.07 10.26 15.76
N SER A 181 -6.35 9.39 14.78
CA SER A 181 -5.43 8.31 14.38
C SER A 181 -4.13 8.85 13.76
N VAL A 182 -4.21 9.92 12.96
CA VAL A 182 -3.01 10.60 12.41
C VAL A 182 -2.19 11.26 13.51
N GLU A 183 -2.83 11.82 14.52
CA GLU A 183 -2.17 12.48 15.66
C GLU A 183 -1.60 11.49 16.69
N ASN A 184 -1.98 10.20 16.62
CA ASN A 184 -1.48 9.16 17.52
C ASN A 184 -0.01 8.80 17.19
N PRO A 185 0.97 9.14 18.07
CA PRO A 185 2.38 8.94 17.78
C PRO A 185 2.83 7.47 17.84
N ARG A 186 2.02 6.59 18.45
CA ARG A 186 2.33 5.17 18.62
C ARG A 186 1.68 4.27 17.57
N GLY A 187 0.72 4.82 16.80
CA GLY A 187 -0.12 4.01 15.91
C GLY A 187 -1.03 3.03 16.67
N VAL A 188 -1.47 2.01 15.97
CA VAL A 188 -2.31 0.91 16.50
C VAL A 188 -1.61 -0.40 16.24
N GLN A 189 -1.44 -1.23 17.26
CA GLN A 189 -0.85 -2.56 17.11
C GLN A 189 -1.79 -3.45 16.30
N ILE A 190 -1.28 -4.04 15.23
CA ILE A 190 -2.05 -4.92 14.34
C ILE A 190 -1.55 -6.37 14.37
N MET A 191 -0.32 -6.57 14.80
CA MET A 191 0.30 -7.89 14.96
C MET A 191 1.44 -7.80 15.96
N ASP A 192 2.00 -8.93 16.36
CA ASP A 192 3.17 -8.93 17.24
C ASP A 192 4.34 -8.22 16.56
N GLY A 193 4.88 -7.21 17.26
CA GLY A 193 5.97 -6.37 16.74
C GLY A 193 5.60 -5.42 15.60
N GLY A 194 4.33 -5.37 15.15
CA GLY A 194 3.91 -4.54 14.02
C GLY A 194 2.78 -3.54 14.36
N VAL A 195 2.96 -2.27 13.99
CA VAL A 195 1.96 -1.21 14.18
C VAL A 195 1.48 -0.63 12.86
N ALA A 196 0.20 -0.24 12.80
CA ALA A 196 -0.35 0.57 11.73
C ALA A 196 -0.33 2.05 12.13
N MET A 197 0.10 2.91 11.23
CA MET A 197 0.11 4.37 11.42
C MET A 197 -0.66 5.05 10.29
N ALA A 198 -1.56 5.97 10.67
CA ALA A 198 -2.34 6.74 9.71
C ALA A 198 -1.58 8.00 9.30
N VAL A 199 -1.57 8.31 8.00
CA VAL A 199 -1.13 9.61 7.48
C VAL A 199 -2.14 10.09 6.44
N TYR A 200 -2.21 11.41 6.22
CA TYR A 200 -2.99 11.93 5.11
C TYR A 200 -2.39 11.53 3.76
N HIS A 201 -3.25 11.33 2.77
CA HIS A 201 -2.80 11.05 1.41
C HIS A 201 -1.96 12.22 0.87
N CYS A 202 -0.84 11.94 0.22
CA CYS A 202 0.13 12.94 -0.26
C CYS A 202 -0.21 13.53 -1.65
N GLY A 203 -1.41 13.33 -2.16
CA GLY A 203 -1.86 13.94 -3.41
C GLY A 203 -2.14 15.43 -3.27
N ALA A 204 -1.97 16.18 -4.36
CA ALA A 204 -2.05 17.65 -4.42
C ALA A 204 -3.33 18.23 -3.79
N ARG A 205 -4.49 17.57 -3.97
CA ARG A 205 -5.75 18.02 -3.37
C ARG A 205 -5.64 18.07 -1.84
N ILE A 206 -5.10 17.04 -1.22
CA ILE A 206 -4.98 16.94 0.24
C ILE A 206 -3.94 17.93 0.78
N LEU A 207 -2.81 18.08 0.09
CA LEU A 207 -1.79 19.07 0.42
C LEU A 207 -2.34 20.52 0.46
N ASN A 208 -3.27 20.82 -0.44
CA ASN A 208 -3.84 22.14 -0.56
C ASN A 208 -5.04 22.42 0.37
N THR A 209 -5.67 21.36 0.93
CA THR A 209 -6.95 21.54 1.64
C THR A 209 -6.97 21.01 3.07
N HIS A 210 -6.29 19.92 3.37
CA HIS A 210 -6.46 19.20 4.65
C HIS A 210 -5.17 19.09 5.47
N ARG A 211 -4.03 18.85 4.82
CA ARG A 211 -2.76 18.62 5.51
C ARG A 211 -1.63 19.17 4.68
N ARG A 212 -1.15 20.35 5.03
CA ARG A 212 -0.07 21.05 4.31
C ARG A 212 1.21 20.21 4.28
N ARG A 213 2.08 20.52 3.32
CA ARG A 213 3.33 19.80 3.10
C ARG A 213 4.16 19.64 4.38
N GLU A 214 4.38 20.72 5.11
CA GLU A 214 5.19 20.72 6.33
C GLU A 214 4.60 19.80 7.40
N GLN A 215 3.28 19.78 7.52
CA GLN A 215 2.58 18.91 8.46
C GLN A 215 2.71 17.43 8.07
N GLN A 216 2.73 17.11 6.76
CA GLN A 216 2.97 15.75 6.30
C GLN A 216 4.39 15.29 6.63
N PHE A 217 5.41 16.15 6.48
CA PHE A 217 6.76 15.82 6.93
C PHE A 217 6.81 15.51 8.43
N LEU A 218 6.13 16.28 9.26
CA LEU A 218 6.03 16.01 10.71
C LEU A 218 5.35 14.67 11.01
N ASP A 219 4.30 14.31 10.24
CA ASP A 219 3.64 13.01 10.36
C ASP A 219 4.59 11.86 10.00
N TRP A 220 5.37 12.00 8.93
CA TRP A 220 6.34 11.01 8.51
C TRP A 220 7.56 10.92 9.44
N HIS A 221 8.02 12.02 10.02
CA HIS A 221 9.06 12.00 11.04
C HIS A 221 8.67 11.16 12.25
N ARG A 222 7.38 11.14 12.64
CA ARG A 222 6.91 10.22 13.70
C ARG A 222 7.07 8.75 13.30
N ILE A 223 6.83 8.42 12.03
CA ILE A 223 7.07 7.08 11.49
C ILE A 223 8.56 6.73 11.57
N GLY A 224 9.43 7.64 11.13
CA GLY A 224 10.88 7.49 11.23
C GLY A 224 11.35 7.21 12.66
N ASN A 225 10.79 7.92 13.64
CA ASN A 225 11.09 7.69 15.06
C ASN A 225 10.69 6.29 15.54
N VAL A 226 9.51 5.77 15.10
CA VAL A 226 9.09 4.40 15.44
C VAL A 226 9.99 3.36 14.80
N LEU A 227 10.49 3.62 13.59
CA LEU A 227 11.46 2.76 12.90
C LEU A 227 12.88 2.85 13.48
N GLY A 228 13.18 3.88 14.27
CA GLY A 228 14.55 4.17 14.75
C GLY A 228 15.47 4.75 13.67
N HIS A 229 14.91 5.32 12.61
CA HIS A 229 15.65 5.90 11.51
C HIS A 229 16.14 7.32 11.80
N ARG A 230 17.28 7.71 11.23
CA ARG A 230 17.74 9.10 11.28
C ARG A 230 16.89 9.97 10.36
N LEU A 231 16.30 11.03 10.92
CA LEU A 231 15.57 12.02 10.16
C LEU A 231 16.53 12.86 9.31
N ARG A 232 16.15 13.12 8.07
CA ARG A 232 16.87 14.07 7.19
C ARG A 232 16.12 15.41 7.19
N THR A 233 16.81 16.48 7.50
CA THR A 233 16.32 17.88 7.47
C THR A 233 16.28 18.42 6.05
#